data_10679a657f4cf324d4f74430465614d7
#
_entry.id   10679a657f4cf324d4f74430465614d7
#
_cell.length_a   1.000
_cell.length_b   1.000
_cell.length_c   1.000
_cell.angle_alpha   90.00
_cell.angle_beta   90.00
_cell.angle_gamma   90.00
#
_symmetry.space_group_name_H-M   'P 1'
#
loop_
_entity.id
_entity.type
_entity.pdbx_description
1 polymer ?
#
loop_
_entity_poly.entity_id
_entity_poly.type
_entity_poly.pdbx_seq_one_letter_code
_entity_poly.pdbx_strand_id
1 'polypeptide(L)'
;MSCPITTIDIPASVQTIGEAAFQECTKLATVKFEAGSLLETLEGYSGSLYYGAFYGCTSLTSIEIPASVQTIGAATFQGCSRLADVKFEEGSKLSAIEGYCCGYGCYGAFLGCPLITIDIPASVQTIGEAAFQECTKLATVRFEHNSQLKSIEGGYYRSSSGSDYFSGPIGAFYRLPNLRTVDMSNCTQVESIGGYAFYGNSELRLVKIGTPTPPTCDQAAFGVNPQSVLKVPTGCADAYKAAIGWRGFTSITGLDE
;
A
#
# COMPACT_ATOMS: atom_id res chain seq x y z
N MET A 1 5.76 -10.98 -27.02
CA MET A 1 6.79 -10.14 -27.70
C MET A 1 7.41 -9.25 -26.64
N SER A 2 8.74 -9.16 -26.55
CA SER A 2 9.38 -8.26 -25.56
C SER A 2 9.26 -6.82 -26.03
N CYS A 3 8.71 -5.94 -25.19
CA CYS A 3 8.66 -4.50 -25.42
C CYS A 3 10.11 -3.95 -25.42
N PRO A 4 10.59 -3.32 -26.51
CA PRO A 4 11.99 -2.88 -26.63
C PRO A 4 12.27 -1.50 -26.01
N ILE A 5 11.23 -0.77 -25.59
CA ILE A 5 11.37 0.60 -25.10
C ILE A 5 12.12 0.67 -23.78
N THR A 6 12.98 1.66 -23.63
CA THR A 6 13.74 1.94 -22.41
C THR A 6 13.22 3.17 -21.68
N THR A 7 12.62 4.10 -22.41
CA THR A 7 12.05 5.36 -21.89
C THR A 7 10.74 5.63 -22.60
N ILE A 8 9.78 6.19 -21.88
CA ILE A 8 8.53 6.69 -22.43
C ILE A 8 8.22 8.06 -21.83
N ASP A 9 7.82 9.01 -22.67
CA ASP A 9 7.25 10.31 -22.28
C ASP A 9 5.74 10.21 -22.49
N ILE A 10 4.95 10.40 -21.44
CA ILE A 10 3.49 10.35 -21.45
C ILE A 10 2.97 11.78 -21.65
N PRO A 11 2.27 12.06 -22.76
CA PRO A 11 1.71 13.39 -23.02
C PRO A 11 0.74 13.85 -21.93
N ALA A 12 0.71 15.14 -21.66
CA ALA A 12 -0.15 15.74 -20.63
C ALA A 12 -1.64 15.46 -20.86
N SER A 13 -2.07 15.25 -22.11
CA SER A 13 -3.47 14.97 -22.47
C SER A 13 -3.95 13.57 -22.16
N VAL A 14 -3.05 12.64 -21.80
CA VAL A 14 -3.41 11.27 -21.43
C VAL A 14 -4.16 11.27 -20.10
N GLN A 15 -5.36 10.70 -20.09
CA GLN A 15 -6.20 10.61 -18.90
C GLN A 15 -6.14 9.22 -18.24
N THR A 16 -5.86 8.17 -19.02
CA THR A 16 -5.82 6.80 -18.52
C THR A 16 -4.66 6.04 -19.14
N ILE A 17 -3.92 5.30 -18.33
CA ILE A 17 -3.02 4.26 -18.82
C ILE A 17 -3.70 2.92 -18.49
N GLY A 18 -4.16 2.23 -19.55
CA GLY A 18 -4.99 1.04 -19.46
C GLY A 18 -4.27 -0.20 -18.93
N GLU A 19 -5.05 -1.25 -18.63
CA GLU A 19 -4.53 -2.57 -18.25
C GLU A 19 -3.47 -3.05 -19.25
N ALA A 20 -2.40 -3.62 -18.74
CA ALA A 20 -1.30 -4.21 -19.52
C ALA A 20 -0.61 -3.26 -20.53
N ALA A 21 -0.87 -1.93 -20.51
CA ALA A 21 -0.31 -1.00 -21.48
C ALA A 21 1.21 -1.12 -21.64
N PHE A 22 1.94 -1.35 -20.53
CA PHE A 22 3.39 -1.57 -20.50
C PHE A 22 3.76 -2.88 -19.79
N GLN A 23 2.81 -3.84 -19.77
CA GLN A 23 3.06 -5.15 -19.14
C GLN A 23 4.32 -5.78 -19.70
N GLU A 24 5.20 -6.25 -18.78
CA GLU A 24 6.46 -6.94 -19.12
C GLU A 24 7.37 -6.14 -20.07
N CYS A 25 7.27 -4.80 -20.06
CA CYS A 25 8.27 -3.94 -20.69
C CYS A 25 9.55 -3.97 -19.86
N THR A 26 10.24 -5.12 -19.85
CA THR A 26 11.38 -5.41 -18.96
C THR A 26 12.58 -4.49 -19.14
N LYS A 27 12.65 -3.75 -20.24
CA LYS A 27 13.70 -2.76 -20.52
C LYS A 27 13.30 -1.34 -20.14
N LEU A 28 12.01 -1.09 -19.84
CA LEU A 28 11.52 0.24 -19.48
C LEU A 28 12.12 0.67 -18.15
N ALA A 29 13.03 1.62 -18.21
CA ALA A 29 13.76 2.13 -17.05
C ALA A 29 13.25 3.50 -16.59
N THR A 30 12.64 4.26 -17.48
CA THR A 30 12.18 5.63 -17.22
C THR A 30 10.80 5.87 -17.80
N VAL A 31 9.90 6.35 -16.96
CA VAL A 31 8.59 6.89 -17.35
C VAL A 31 8.57 8.35 -16.93
N LYS A 32 8.26 9.24 -17.86
CA LYS A 32 8.12 10.66 -17.61
C LYS A 32 6.70 11.09 -17.96
N PHE A 33 6.14 11.95 -17.15
CA PHE A 33 4.85 12.58 -17.42
C PHE A 33 5.11 14.05 -17.76
N GLU A 34 4.48 14.55 -18.81
CA GLU A 34 4.57 15.96 -19.15
C GLU A 34 3.94 16.83 -18.06
N ALA A 35 4.48 18.03 -17.87
CA ALA A 35 3.95 19.00 -16.90
C ALA A 35 2.47 19.32 -17.19
N GLY A 36 1.67 19.41 -16.13
CA GLY A 36 0.23 19.61 -16.26
C GLY A 36 -0.53 18.37 -16.70
N SER A 37 0.00 17.19 -16.43
CA SER A 37 -0.63 15.90 -16.72
C SER A 37 -2.10 15.87 -16.25
N LEU A 38 -2.97 15.35 -17.13
CA LEU A 38 -4.39 15.09 -16.87
C LEU A 38 -4.64 13.63 -16.54
N LEU A 39 -3.61 12.86 -16.24
CA LEU A 39 -3.73 11.44 -15.94
C LEU A 39 -4.51 11.22 -14.64
N GLU A 40 -5.64 10.56 -14.73
CA GLU A 40 -6.51 10.26 -13.58
C GLU A 40 -6.35 8.82 -13.10
N THR A 41 -6.10 7.87 -14.00
CA THR A 41 -6.10 6.45 -13.65
C THR A 41 -4.91 5.71 -14.23
N LEU A 42 -4.24 4.97 -13.38
CA LEU A 42 -3.35 3.88 -13.74
C LEU A 42 -4.12 2.58 -13.51
N GLU A 43 -4.61 1.96 -14.60
CA GLU A 43 -5.47 0.78 -14.49
C GLU A 43 -4.70 -0.43 -13.95
N GLY A 44 -5.41 -1.21 -13.17
CA GLY A 44 -4.95 -2.42 -12.54
C GLY A 44 -5.67 -3.66 -13.06
N TYR A 45 -5.44 -4.77 -12.39
CA TYR A 45 -6.11 -6.04 -12.65
C TYR A 45 -7.61 -5.94 -12.35
N SER A 46 -8.44 -6.22 -13.33
CA SER A 46 -9.92 -6.18 -13.23
C SER A 46 -10.60 -7.56 -13.27
N GLY A 47 -9.83 -8.64 -13.11
CA GLY A 47 -10.36 -10.01 -13.21
C GLY A 47 -10.22 -10.65 -14.60
N SER A 48 -9.59 -9.96 -15.55
CA SER A 48 -9.23 -10.46 -16.87
C SER A 48 -7.90 -11.26 -16.84
N LEU A 49 -7.42 -11.69 -18.00
CA LEU A 49 -6.09 -12.31 -18.15
C LEU A 49 -4.94 -11.30 -18.14
N TYR A 50 -5.24 -10.03 -17.98
CA TYR A 50 -4.27 -8.94 -18.04
C TYR A 50 -3.96 -8.42 -16.64
N TYR A 51 -2.76 -7.90 -16.49
CA TYR A 51 -2.26 -7.34 -15.25
C TYR A 51 -2.25 -5.81 -15.34
N GLY A 52 -1.83 -5.13 -14.26
CA GLY A 52 -1.79 -3.68 -14.22
C GLY A 52 -0.85 -3.04 -15.24
N ALA A 53 -1.02 -1.75 -15.44
CA ALA A 53 -0.41 -0.95 -16.51
C ALA A 53 1.10 -1.14 -16.68
N PHE A 54 1.87 -1.28 -15.59
CA PHE A 54 3.34 -1.44 -15.57
C PHE A 54 3.77 -2.77 -14.95
N TYR A 55 2.91 -3.78 -14.93
CA TYR A 55 3.25 -5.09 -14.38
C TYR A 55 4.55 -5.63 -14.98
N GLY A 56 5.49 -6.07 -14.13
CA GLY A 56 6.71 -6.71 -14.58
C GLY A 56 7.71 -5.80 -15.30
N CYS A 57 7.63 -4.46 -15.15
CA CYS A 57 8.63 -3.52 -15.65
C CYS A 57 9.91 -3.60 -14.79
N THR A 58 10.69 -4.67 -14.97
CA THR A 58 11.81 -5.04 -14.09
C THR A 58 13.02 -4.11 -14.14
N SER A 59 13.09 -3.19 -15.10
CA SER A 59 14.14 -2.16 -15.18
C SER A 59 13.73 -0.82 -14.57
N LEU A 60 12.44 -0.61 -14.26
CA LEU A 60 11.95 0.62 -13.66
C LEU A 60 12.48 0.75 -12.22
N THR A 61 13.22 1.83 -11.93
CA THR A 61 13.86 2.04 -10.62
C THR A 61 13.16 3.08 -9.77
N SER A 62 12.54 4.06 -10.42
CA SER A 62 11.79 5.14 -9.76
C SER A 62 10.65 5.61 -10.65
N ILE A 63 9.62 6.17 -10.03
CA ILE A 63 8.53 6.84 -10.74
C ILE A 63 8.01 8.00 -9.89
N GLU A 64 7.65 9.11 -10.53
CA GLU A 64 6.93 10.23 -9.92
C GLU A 64 5.51 10.24 -10.46
N ILE A 65 4.53 10.05 -9.59
CA ILE A 65 3.11 9.95 -9.94
C ILE A 65 2.51 11.37 -10.01
N PRO A 66 1.91 11.76 -11.14
CA PRO A 66 1.29 13.08 -11.29
C PRO A 66 0.21 13.36 -10.23
N ALA A 67 0.10 14.63 -9.85
CA ALA A 67 -0.88 15.07 -8.84
C ALA A 67 -2.35 14.81 -9.28
N SER A 68 -2.60 14.72 -10.57
CA SER A 68 -3.93 14.44 -11.13
C SER A 68 -4.42 13.01 -10.92
N VAL A 69 -3.50 12.06 -10.66
CA VAL A 69 -3.85 10.64 -10.49
C VAL A 69 -4.73 10.43 -9.27
N GLN A 70 -5.88 9.80 -9.47
CA GLN A 70 -6.87 9.51 -8.43
C GLN A 70 -6.82 8.06 -7.97
N THR A 71 -6.40 7.14 -8.85
CA THR A 71 -6.36 5.70 -8.55
C THR A 71 -5.12 5.04 -9.13
N ILE A 72 -4.46 4.24 -8.29
CA ILE A 72 -3.46 3.26 -8.73
C ILE A 72 -4.09 1.89 -8.53
N GLY A 73 -4.44 1.25 -9.64
CA GLY A 73 -5.15 -0.03 -9.64
C GLY A 73 -4.30 -1.22 -9.20
N ALA A 74 -4.97 -2.33 -8.90
CA ALA A 74 -4.33 -3.56 -8.46
C ALA A 74 -3.30 -4.08 -9.48
N ALA A 75 -2.17 -4.59 -9.01
CA ALA A 75 -1.05 -5.08 -9.80
C ALA A 75 -0.37 -4.05 -10.73
N THR A 76 -0.68 -2.76 -10.63
CA THR A 76 -0.12 -1.72 -11.54
C THR A 76 1.40 -1.81 -11.63
N PHE A 77 2.11 -1.92 -10.51
CA PHE A 77 3.58 -2.03 -10.44
C PHE A 77 4.04 -3.39 -9.88
N GLN A 78 3.14 -4.36 -9.78
CA GLN A 78 3.52 -5.69 -9.29
C GLN A 78 4.63 -6.28 -10.14
N GLY A 79 5.65 -6.83 -9.50
CA GLY A 79 6.79 -7.42 -10.19
C GLY A 79 7.80 -6.42 -10.76
N CYS A 80 7.67 -5.10 -10.49
CA CYS A 80 8.70 -4.11 -10.77
C CYS A 80 9.88 -4.30 -9.80
N SER A 81 10.69 -5.35 -10.04
CA SER A 81 11.69 -5.86 -9.10
C SER A 81 12.87 -4.91 -8.80
N ARG A 82 12.90 -3.75 -9.43
CA ARG A 82 13.88 -2.68 -9.19
C ARG A 82 13.25 -1.37 -8.72
N LEU A 83 11.92 -1.25 -8.65
CA LEU A 83 11.21 -0.03 -8.25
C LEU A 83 11.41 0.23 -6.75
N ALA A 84 12.40 1.05 -6.42
CA ALA A 84 12.80 1.35 -5.06
C ALA A 84 12.32 2.72 -4.56
N ASP A 85 11.96 3.62 -5.46
CA ASP A 85 11.53 4.99 -5.16
C ASP A 85 10.24 5.32 -5.89
N VAL A 86 9.21 5.67 -5.14
CA VAL A 86 7.92 6.17 -5.67
C VAL A 86 7.65 7.49 -4.99
N LYS A 87 7.48 8.53 -5.81
CA LYS A 87 7.13 9.87 -5.38
C LYS A 87 5.77 10.25 -5.90
N PHE A 88 5.09 11.11 -5.18
CA PHE A 88 3.84 11.72 -5.58
C PHE A 88 4.06 13.22 -5.71
N GLU A 89 3.58 13.83 -6.79
CA GLU A 89 3.64 15.28 -6.94
C GLU A 89 2.84 15.97 -5.84
N GLU A 90 3.27 17.18 -5.46
CA GLU A 90 2.58 18.02 -4.49
C GLU A 90 1.13 18.29 -4.92
N GLY A 91 0.21 18.25 -3.96
CA GLY A 91 -1.22 18.40 -4.27
C GLY A 91 -1.87 17.16 -4.87
N SER A 92 -1.29 16.00 -4.65
CA SER A 92 -1.83 14.70 -5.11
C SER A 92 -3.32 14.55 -4.80
N LYS A 93 -4.07 14.06 -5.79
CA LYS A 93 -5.50 13.72 -5.69
C LYS A 93 -5.74 12.23 -5.50
N LEU A 94 -4.67 11.45 -5.25
CA LEU A 94 -4.76 10.00 -5.12
C LEU A 94 -5.68 9.63 -3.97
N SER A 95 -6.77 8.94 -4.28
CA SER A 95 -7.77 8.49 -3.30
C SER A 95 -7.62 7.03 -2.92
N ALA A 96 -7.12 6.19 -3.82
CA ALA A 96 -6.97 4.76 -3.59
C ALA A 96 -5.67 4.19 -4.15
N ILE A 97 -5.02 3.35 -3.35
CA ILE A 97 -3.96 2.43 -3.78
C ILE A 97 -4.55 1.03 -3.67
N GLU A 98 -4.86 0.44 -4.80
CA GLU A 98 -5.69 -0.76 -4.82
C GLU A 98 -4.90 -2.05 -4.69
N GLY A 99 -5.63 -3.08 -4.30
CA GLY A 99 -5.21 -4.46 -4.33
C GLY A 99 -6.42 -5.37 -4.33
N TYR A 100 -6.22 -6.57 -4.81
CA TYR A 100 -7.26 -7.57 -4.97
C TYR A 100 -6.68 -8.96 -4.77
N CYS A 101 -7.39 -9.81 -4.04
CA CYS A 101 -7.02 -11.21 -3.89
C CYS A 101 -8.16 -12.13 -4.32
N CYS A 102 -7.82 -13.20 -5.02
CA CYS A 102 -8.76 -14.21 -5.50
C CYS A 102 -8.14 -15.61 -5.44
N GLY A 103 -8.87 -16.62 -5.91
CA GLY A 103 -8.41 -18.01 -5.90
C GLY A 103 -7.10 -18.27 -6.66
N TYR A 104 -6.65 -17.36 -7.48
CA TYR A 104 -5.39 -17.47 -8.24
C TYR A 104 -4.22 -16.75 -7.59
N GLY A 105 -4.44 -15.91 -6.57
CA GLY A 105 -3.42 -15.18 -5.87
C GLY A 105 -3.81 -13.75 -5.50
N CYS A 106 -2.81 -12.95 -5.12
CA CYS A 106 -2.98 -11.55 -4.78
C CYS A 106 -2.36 -10.64 -5.84
N TYR A 107 -3.02 -9.53 -6.09
CA TYR A 107 -2.69 -8.50 -7.07
C TYR A 107 -2.67 -7.15 -6.36
N GLY A 108 -1.52 -6.77 -5.82
CA GLY A 108 -1.34 -5.50 -5.12
C GLY A 108 -0.66 -4.46 -5.98
N ALA A 109 -1.05 -3.19 -5.88
CA ALA A 109 -0.50 -2.11 -6.69
C ALA A 109 1.04 -2.12 -6.73
N PHE A 110 1.70 -2.38 -5.59
CA PHE A 110 3.15 -2.43 -5.43
C PHE A 110 3.65 -3.78 -4.91
N LEU A 111 2.87 -4.85 -5.05
CA LEU A 111 3.23 -6.17 -4.51
C LEU A 111 4.63 -6.59 -4.97
N GLY A 112 5.50 -6.89 -4.01
CA GLY A 112 6.86 -7.35 -4.27
C GLY A 112 7.85 -6.28 -4.74
N CYS A 113 7.46 -4.99 -4.79
CA CYS A 113 8.39 -3.92 -5.11
C CYS A 113 9.42 -3.70 -3.99
N PRO A 114 10.71 -3.47 -4.30
CA PRO A 114 11.76 -3.28 -3.30
C PRO A 114 11.79 -1.85 -2.74
N LEU A 115 10.63 -1.25 -2.48
CA LEU A 115 10.49 0.07 -1.85
C LEU A 115 11.24 0.09 -0.52
N ILE A 116 11.90 1.22 -0.20
CA ILE A 116 12.63 1.39 1.07
C ILE A 116 11.79 2.21 2.06
N THR A 117 11.17 3.26 1.57
CA THR A 117 10.21 4.10 2.29
C THR A 117 9.04 4.41 1.37
N ILE A 118 7.90 4.73 1.94
CA ILE A 118 6.77 5.30 1.21
C ILE A 118 6.11 6.40 2.05
N ASP A 119 5.94 7.56 1.44
CA ASP A 119 5.16 8.67 2.00
C ASP A 119 3.82 8.70 1.27
N ILE A 120 2.75 8.36 1.99
CA ILE A 120 1.39 8.24 1.44
C ILE A 120 0.75 9.63 1.40
N PRO A 121 0.27 10.09 0.24
CA PRO A 121 -0.39 11.39 0.10
C PRO A 121 -1.58 11.57 1.04
N ALA A 122 -1.78 12.82 1.45
CA ALA A 122 -2.88 13.18 2.38
C ALA A 122 -4.26 12.80 1.83
N SER A 123 -4.44 12.84 0.53
CA SER A 123 -5.72 12.53 -0.15
C SER A 123 -6.12 11.06 -0.14
N VAL A 124 -5.18 10.14 0.15
CA VAL A 124 -5.46 8.69 0.15
C VAL A 124 -6.44 8.33 1.24
N GLN A 125 -7.54 7.70 0.84
CA GLN A 125 -8.59 7.24 1.74
C GLN A 125 -8.52 5.73 2.00
N THR A 126 -8.08 4.95 1.02
CA THR A 126 -8.06 3.49 1.11
C THR A 126 -6.75 2.92 0.60
N ILE A 127 -6.19 1.96 1.35
CA ILE A 127 -5.10 1.11 0.92
C ILE A 127 -5.63 -0.32 0.87
N GLY A 128 -5.72 -0.86 -0.34
CA GLY A 128 -6.35 -2.14 -0.66
C GLY A 128 -5.53 -3.36 -0.22
N GLU A 129 -6.17 -4.52 -0.30
CA GLU A 129 -5.56 -5.83 0.02
C GLU A 129 -4.26 -6.04 -0.77
N ALA A 130 -3.24 -6.54 -0.11
CA ALA A 130 -1.94 -6.83 -0.71
C ALA A 130 -1.23 -5.65 -1.40
N ALA A 131 -1.72 -4.40 -1.28
CA ALA A 131 -1.17 -3.24 -2.00
C ALA A 131 0.34 -3.10 -1.91
N PHE A 132 0.95 -3.37 -0.75
CA PHE A 132 2.38 -3.38 -0.48
C PHE A 132 2.90 -4.72 0.02
N GLN A 133 2.12 -5.80 -0.14
CA GLN A 133 2.52 -7.12 0.31
C GLN A 133 3.88 -7.51 -0.28
N GLU A 134 4.73 -8.11 0.53
CA GLU A 134 6.06 -8.57 0.11
C GLU A 134 7.01 -7.47 -0.42
N CYS A 135 6.77 -6.19 -0.11
CA CYS A 135 7.76 -5.13 -0.28
C CYS A 135 8.89 -5.31 0.76
N THR A 136 9.70 -6.36 0.59
CA THR A 136 10.61 -6.87 1.63
C THR A 136 11.69 -5.90 2.10
N LYS A 137 11.95 -4.79 1.38
CA LYS A 137 12.89 -3.75 1.78
C LYS A 137 12.23 -2.58 2.51
N LEU A 138 10.89 -2.54 2.54
CA LEU A 138 10.15 -1.42 3.14
C LEU A 138 10.37 -1.36 4.65
N ALA A 139 10.98 -0.26 5.10
CA ALA A 139 11.35 -0.05 6.49
C ALA A 139 10.44 0.96 7.21
N THR A 140 9.87 1.91 6.46
CA THR A 140 9.06 2.99 7.02
C THR A 140 7.90 3.33 6.09
N VAL A 141 6.71 3.44 6.68
CA VAL A 141 5.50 3.98 6.05
C VAL A 141 5.11 5.24 6.80
N ARG A 142 4.90 6.33 6.09
CA ARG A 142 4.44 7.62 6.62
C ARG A 142 3.21 8.09 5.88
N PHE A 143 2.43 8.92 6.54
CA PHE A 143 1.27 9.59 5.96
C PHE A 143 1.44 11.09 6.09
N GLU A 144 1.17 11.81 5.01
CA GLU A 144 1.27 13.27 4.99
C GLU A 144 0.32 13.94 5.99
N HIS A 145 0.58 15.21 6.29
CA HIS A 145 -0.28 16.02 7.15
C HIS A 145 -1.71 16.10 6.59
N ASN A 146 -2.70 16.15 7.49
CA ASN A 146 -4.12 16.15 7.15
C ASN A 146 -4.57 14.92 6.35
N SER A 147 -3.99 13.78 6.62
CA SER A 147 -4.32 12.51 5.98
C SER A 147 -5.82 12.19 6.10
N GLN A 148 -6.43 11.84 4.96
CA GLN A 148 -7.82 11.45 4.84
C GLN A 148 -8.02 9.93 4.91
N LEU A 149 -7.02 9.19 5.38
CA LEU A 149 -7.05 7.74 5.46
C LEU A 149 -8.22 7.26 6.32
N LYS A 150 -9.03 6.37 5.74
CA LYS A 150 -10.18 5.73 6.38
C LYS A 150 -9.93 4.26 6.62
N SER A 151 -9.36 3.55 5.64
CA SER A 151 -9.17 2.11 5.76
C SER A 151 -7.83 1.62 5.24
N ILE A 152 -7.31 0.62 5.93
CA ILE A 152 -6.21 -0.25 5.46
C ILE A 152 -6.78 -1.65 5.40
N GLU A 153 -6.82 -2.25 4.22
CA GLU A 153 -7.54 -3.49 4.00
C GLU A 153 -6.68 -4.73 4.29
N GLY A 154 -7.38 -5.81 4.54
CA GLY A 154 -6.80 -7.11 4.76
C GLY A 154 -7.82 -8.09 5.34
N GLY A 155 -7.48 -9.37 5.31
CA GLY A 155 -8.37 -10.41 5.76
C GLY A 155 -7.78 -11.80 5.59
N TYR A 156 -8.64 -12.78 5.48
CA TYR A 156 -8.27 -14.15 5.16
C TYR A 156 -9.09 -14.61 3.95
N TYR A 157 -8.42 -14.78 2.82
CA TYR A 157 -9.07 -15.33 1.65
C TYR A 157 -9.31 -16.83 1.87
N ARG A 158 -10.55 -17.26 1.71
CA ARG A 158 -10.94 -18.67 1.71
C ARG A 158 -11.46 -19.04 0.33
N SER A 159 -10.84 -20.02 -0.27
CA SER A 159 -11.36 -20.64 -1.47
C SER A 159 -12.78 -21.20 -1.21
N SER A 160 -13.71 -20.84 -2.07
CA SER A 160 -15.07 -21.36 -2.07
C SER A 160 -15.24 -22.58 -3.00
N SER A 161 -14.24 -22.84 -3.84
CA SER A 161 -14.21 -23.96 -4.77
C SER A 161 -12.93 -24.76 -4.58
N GLY A 162 -13.00 -26.08 -4.70
CA GLY A 162 -11.82 -26.96 -4.60
C GLY A 162 -10.80 -26.80 -5.74
N SER A 163 -11.02 -25.84 -6.65
CA SER A 163 -10.15 -25.53 -7.79
C SER A 163 -9.28 -24.28 -7.57
N ASP A 164 -9.48 -23.53 -6.47
CA ASP A 164 -8.68 -22.36 -6.19
C ASP A 164 -7.28 -22.73 -5.70
N TYR A 165 -6.28 -22.09 -6.26
CA TYR A 165 -4.87 -22.35 -5.92
C TYR A 165 -4.38 -21.54 -4.72
N PHE A 166 -5.14 -20.52 -4.31
CA PHE A 166 -4.77 -19.66 -3.18
C PHE A 166 -5.84 -19.70 -2.07
N SER A 167 -5.37 -19.84 -0.85
CA SER A 167 -6.15 -19.64 0.37
C SER A 167 -5.19 -19.24 1.48
N GLY A 168 -5.42 -18.12 2.13
CA GLY A 168 -4.51 -17.65 3.16
C GLY A 168 -4.73 -16.21 3.60
N PRO A 169 -3.88 -15.75 4.53
CA PRO A 169 -3.92 -14.38 5.00
C PRO A 169 -3.49 -13.39 3.90
N ILE A 170 -4.19 -12.27 3.85
CA ILE A 170 -3.96 -11.17 2.92
C ILE A 170 -3.96 -9.87 3.69
N GLY A 171 -3.07 -8.96 3.35
CA GLY A 171 -3.03 -7.66 4.03
C GLY A 171 -2.21 -6.64 3.26
N ALA A 172 -2.63 -5.38 3.35
CA ALA A 172 -2.00 -4.28 2.62
C ALA A 172 -0.47 -4.23 2.81
N PHE A 173 0.00 -4.48 4.03
CA PHE A 173 1.41 -4.48 4.43
C PHE A 173 1.84 -5.84 5.03
N TYR A 174 1.37 -6.93 4.42
CA TYR A 174 1.66 -8.28 4.87
C TYR A 174 3.07 -8.72 4.49
N ARG A 175 3.79 -9.38 5.42
CA ARG A 175 5.14 -9.93 5.21
C ARG A 175 6.20 -8.90 4.78
N LEU A 176 6.37 -7.85 5.57
CA LEU A 176 7.42 -6.85 5.40
C LEU A 176 8.48 -7.04 6.50
N PRO A 177 9.45 -7.93 6.32
CA PRO A 177 10.38 -8.33 7.40
C PRO A 177 11.28 -7.19 7.88
N ASN A 178 11.45 -6.12 7.10
CA ASN A 178 12.24 -4.95 7.45
C ASN A 178 11.40 -3.76 7.94
N LEU A 179 10.06 -3.86 7.97
CA LEU A 179 9.20 -2.78 8.43
C LEU A 179 9.40 -2.53 9.93
N ARG A 180 9.89 -1.35 10.28
CA ARG A 180 10.18 -0.93 11.65
C ARG A 180 9.21 0.10 12.18
N THR A 181 8.73 0.98 11.31
CA THR A 181 7.90 2.12 11.71
C THR A 181 6.71 2.27 10.77
N VAL A 182 5.52 2.40 11.37
CA VAL A 182 4.30 2.85 10.71
C VAL A 182 3.86 4.14 11.42
N ASP A 183 3.98 5.26 10.74
CA ASP A 183 3.64 6.56 11.29
C ASP A 183 2.33 7.09 10.68
N MET A 184 1.22 6.81 11.36
CA MET A 184 -0.13 7.31 11.08
C MET A 184 -0.51 8.44 12.05
N SER A 185 0.45 9.16 12.66
CA SER A 185 0.14 10.23 13.62
C SER A 185 -0.69 11.35 12.98
N ASN A 186 -0.59 11.53 11.69
CA ASN A 186 -1.38 12.49 10.90
C ASN A 186 -2.76 11.96 10.47
N CYS A 187 -3.07 10.67 10.72
CA CYS A 187 -4.33 10.04 10.36
C CYS A 187 -5.29 10.11 11.54
N THR A 188 -6.22 11.07 11.49
CA THR A 188 -7.17 11.32 12.59
C THR A 188 -8.56 10.73 12.36
N GLN A 189 -8.79 10.13 11.18
CA GLN A 189 -10.10 9.67 10.72
C GLN A 189 -10.11 8.20 10.31
N VAL A 190 -9.12 7.41 10.75
CA VAL A 190 -9.08 5.98 10.42
C VAL A 190 -10.29 5.29 11.05
N GLU A 191 -11.04 4.56 10.23
CA GLU A 191 -12.24 3.84 10.62
C GLU A 191 -11.94 2.35 10.86
N SER A 192 -11.07 1.77 10.02
CA SER A 192 -10.78 0.33 10.08
C SER A 192 -9.36 -0.06 9.66
N ILE A 193 -8.84 -1.09 10.30
CA ILE A 193 -7.63 -1.82 9.90
C ILE A 193 -8.01 -3.31 9.81
N GLY A 194 -7.95 -3.82 8.60
CA GLY A 194 -8.36 -5.18 8.27
C GLY A 194 -7.44 -6.26 8.87
N GLY A 195 -7.91 -7.49 8.84
CA GLY A 195 -7.15 -8.64 9.31
C GLY A 195 -5.84 -8.81 8.53
N TYR A 196 -4.79 -9.19 9.23
CA TYR A 196 -3.46 -9.39 8.65
C TYR A 196 -2.84 -8.17 7.95
N ALA A 197 -3.45 -6.98 8.02
CA ALA A 197 -2.97 -5.76 7.34
C ALA A 197 -1.47 -5.51 7.57
N PHE A 198 -0.97 -5.76 8.77
CA PHE A 198 0.43 -5.62 9.18
C PHE A 198 1.03 -6.92 9.75
N TYR A 199 0.45 -8.07 9.44
CA TYR A 199 0.94 -9.34 9.98
C TYR A 199 2.24 -9.80 9.30
N GLY A 200 3.09 -10.48 10.07
CA GLY A 200 4.37 -11.00 9.55
C GLY A 200 5.50 -9.98 9.48
N ASN A 201 5.35 -8.84 10.15
CA ASN A 201 6.34 -7.76 10.23
C ASN A 201 7.17 -7.92 11.51
N SER A 202 8.12 -8.87 11.51
CA SER A 202 8.89 -9.25 12.70
C SER A 202 9.75 -8.13 13.30
N GLU A 203 10.14 -7.15 12.48
CA GLU A 203 10.95 -6.01 12.90
C GLU A 203 10.13 -4.77 13.28
N LEU A 204 8.79 -4.85 13.26
CA LEU A 204 7.93 -3.71 13.63
C LEU A 204 8.15 -3.34 15.10
N ARG A 205 8.57 -2.10 15.35
CA ARG A 205 8.90 -1.55 16.68
C ARG A 205 8.01 -0.40 17.08
N LEU A 206 7.54 0.38 16.12
CA LEU A 206 6.78 1.60 16.40
C LEU A 206 5.58 1.72 15.45
N VAL A 207 4.42 1.81 16.05
CA VAL A 207 3.19 2.24 15.38
C VAL A 207 2.73 3.51 16.04
N LYS A 208 2.45 4.55 15.26
CA LYS A 208 1.80 5.78 15.73
C LYS A 208 0.47 5.93 15.03
N ILE A 209 -0.55 6.38 15.74
CA ILE A 209 -1.86 6.68 15.16
C ILE A 209 -2.42 7.94 15.78
N GLY A 210 -3.00 8.82 14.95
CA GLY A 210 -3.57 10.11 15.40
C GLY A 210 -5.07 10.05 15.68
N THR A 211 -5.74 8.92 15.46
CA THR A 211 -7.17 8.75 15.66
C THR A 211 -7.50 8.68 17.16
N PRO A 212 -8.34 9.59 17.72
CA PRO A 212 -8.61 9.59 19.16
C PRO A 212 -9.41 8.37 19.64
N THR A 213 -10.36 7.91 18.80
CA THR A 213 -11.15 6.70 19.09
C THR A 213 -10.50 5.53 18.36
N PRO A 214 -10.20 4.42 19.05
CA PRO A 214 -9.59 3.28 18.39
C PRO A 214 -10.40 2.82 17.16
N PRO A 215 -9.81 2.78 15.96
CA PRO A 215 -10.47 2.20 14.78
C PRO A 215 -10.84 0.75 15.03
N THR A 216 -11.84 0.25 14.30
CA THR A 216 -12.08 -1.19 14.25
C THR A 216 -10.81 -1.86 13.74
N CYS A 217 -10.36 -2.87 14.46
CA CYS A 217 -9.12 -3.56 14.17
C CYS A 217 -9.30 -5.05 14.40
N ASP A 218 -9.01 -5.86 13.39
CA ASP A 218 -9.04 -7.30 13.54
C ASP A 218 -7.93 -7.76 14.50
N GLN A 219 -8.20 -8.82 15.26
CA GLN A 219 -7.26 -9.36 16.24
C GLN A 219 -5.93 -9.80 15.60
N ALA A 220 -5.95 -10.21 14.34
CA ALA A 220 -4.79 -10.62 13.56
C ALA A 220 -4.19 -9.47 12.70
N ALA A 221 -4.69 -8.23 12.81
CA ALA A 221 -4.23 -7.13 11.99
C ALA A 221 -2.72 -6.85 12.15
N PHE A 222 -2.24 -6.92 13.39
CA PHE A 222 -0.83 -6.78 13.73
C PHE A 222 -0.30 -8.11 14.28
N GLY A 223 0.72 -8.67 13.64
CA GLY A 223 1.52 -9.74 14.25
C GLY A 223 2.57 -9.10 15.17
N VAL A 224 2.10 -8.51 16.28
CA VAL A 224 2.97 -7.66 17.09
C VAL A 224 4.11 -8.43 17.77
N ASN A 225 5.30 -7.89 17.62
CA ASN A 225 6.45 -8.26 18.42
C ASN A 225 6.25 -7.71 19.86
N PRO A 226 6.60 -8.45 20.91
CA PRO A 226 6.52 -7.97 22.30
C PRO A 226 7.25 -6.64 22.57
N GLN A 227 8.19 -6.24 21.69
CA GLN A 227 8.89 -4.97 21.78
C GLN A 227 8.23 -3.83 21.01
N SER A 228 7.11 -4.09 20.34
CA SER A 228 6.41 -3.05 19.58
C SER A 228 5.72 -2.06 20.53
N VAL A 229 5.90 -0.78 20.25
CA VAL A 229 5.24 0.33 20.97
C VAL A 229 4.14 0.90 20.08
N LEU A 230 2.97 1.13 20.66
CA LEU A 230 1.89 1.89 20.06
C LEU A 230 1.86 3.29 20.71
N LYS A 231 1.94 4.33 19.90
CA LYS A 231 1.72 5.71 20.33
C LYS A 231 0.38 6.21 19.81
N VAL A 232 -0.44 6.74 20.71
CA VAL A 232 -1.81 7.20 20.45
C VAL A 232 -1.99 8.64 20.93
N PRO A 233 -3.04 9.35 20.55
CA PRO A 233 -3.30 10.70 21.07
C PRO A 233 -3.29 10.71 22.60
N THR A 234 -2.76 11.77 23.19
CA THR A 234 -2.64 11.96 24.64
C THR A 234 -3.99 11.76 25.31
N GLY A 235 -4.02 10.95 26.35
CA GLY A 235 -5.25 10.58 27.08
C GLY A 235 -6.06 9.44 26.47
N CYS A 236 -5.71 8.90 25.31
CA CYS A 236 -6.46 7.83 24.64
C CYS A 236 -5.92 6.40 24.91
N ALA A 237 -4.81 6.27 25.62
CA ALA A 237 -4.12 4.98 25.81
C ALA A 237 -5.05 3.88 26.40
N ASP A 238 -5.90 4.20 27.38
CA ASP A 238 -6.77 3.21 28.01
C ASP A 238 -7.87 2.71 27.07
N ALA A 239 -8.40 3.58 26.19
CA ALA A 239 -9.34 3.17 25.16
C ALA A 239 -8.69 2.14 24.19
N TYR A 240 -7.45 2.37 23.79
CA TYR A 240 -6.71 1.46 22.92
C TYR A 240 -6.35 0.13 23.61
N LYS A 241 -5.99 0.16 24.90
CA LYS A 241 -5.78 -1.08 25.69
C LYS A 241 -7.03 -1.94 25.80
N ALA A 242 -8.21 -1.33 25.82
CA ALA A 242 -9.48 -2.03 25.89
C ALA A 242 -9.97 -2.56 24.52
N ALA A 243 -9.52 -1.95 23.42
CA ALA A 243 -10.01 -2.25 22.08
C ALA A 243 -9.41 -3.55 21.52
N ILE A 244 -10.27 -4.39 20.90
CA ILE A 244 -9.85 -5.61 20.21
C ILE A 244 -8.89 -5.25 19.08
N GLY A 245 -7.86 -6.08 18.85
CA GLY A 245 -6.84 -5.84 17.82
C GLY A 245 -5.70 -4.92 18.28
N TRP A 246 -5.95 -3.97 19.19
CA TRP A 246 -4.94 -3.05 19.72
C TRP A 246 -4.28 -3.54 21.00
N ARG A 247 -5.02 -4.25 21.84
CA ARG A 247 -4.52 -4.81 23.13
C ARG A 247 -3.34 -5.77 23.00
N GLY A 248 -2.97 -6.19 21.79
CA GLY A 248 -1.78 -6.98 21.52
C GLY A 248 -0.45 -6.21 21.73
N PHE A 249 -0.50 -4.87 21.72
CA PHE A 249 0.66 -4.05 22.05
C PHE A 249 0.89 -4.04 23.56
N THR A 250 2.08 -4.42 24.01
CA THR A 250 2.44 -4.44 25.43
C THR A 250 2.75 -3.05 25.99
N SER A 251 3.10 -2.11 25.12
CA SER A 251 3.36 -0.71 25.46
C SER A 251 2.48 0.18 24.63
N ILE A 252 1.56 0.91 25.28
CA ILE A 252 0.68 1.92 24.65
C ILE A 252 0.82 3.21 25.45
N THR A 253 1.33 4.25 24.78
CA THR A 253 1.66 5.56 25.39
C THR A 253 1.12 6.71 24.56
N GLY A 254 1.20 7.93 25.09
CA GLY A 254 0.85 9.14 24.35
C GLY A 254 1.82 9.46 23.23
N LEU A 255 1.34 10.19 22.20
CA LEU A 255 2.21 10.65 21.08
C LEU A 255 3.29 11.61 21.59
N ASP A 256 3.00 12.36 22.66
CA ASP A 256 3.88 13.37 23.25
C ASP A 256 4.81 12.81 24.34
N GLU A 257 4.67 11.53 24.66
CA GLU A 257 5.51 10.78 25.62
C GLU A 257 6.56 9.93 24.85
#